data_d57dafd6dec845ba53175891a762825d
#
_entry.id   d57dafd6dec845ba53175891a762825d
#
_cell.length_a   1.000
_cell.length_b   1.000
_cell.length_c   1.000
_cell.angle_alpha   90.00
_cell.angle_beta   90.00
_cell.angle_gamma   90.00
#
_symmetry.space_group_name_H-M   'P 1'
#
loop_
_entity.id
_entity.type
_entity.pdbx_description
1 polymer ?
#
loop_
_entity_poly.entity_id
_entity_poly.type
_entity_poly.pdbx_seq_one_letter_code
_entity_poly.pdbx_strand_id
1 'polypeptide(L)'
;EVMYATSQAFIDGSGLRCFRHYPCAGTRKGWAAGDNAARGVTLALMTMRGEIGYLGALSAPVWGFNDVFYRRQDIVLKRDFGEFVMENVVFKPSFPSEIHAQTAIEAAFRLHPQVVHRVDEVHSVAVHTTRSAVRCIDKTGPLNGPADRDHCLQYAVAVALLYGNMTSDHYEDSVASDPRVDEMRRKILIAENPQYSADYVDPDRRSCSNSIQVHFKDRTSTNKFEVEYPVGHRRRRMEGFPALEKKFISSLHTKFPPERAGFIFERVTDAQIFDALTPMDFMELFNATPHPVLLPPMRAAPGVFDYTPIDSRASTLVPRLTDGTAETRAVGDGADARR
;
A
#
# COMPACT_ATOMS: atom_id res chain seq x y z
N GLU A 1 27.23 -17.26 2.15
CA GLU A 1 26.96 -15.87 2.60
C GLU A 1 25.48 -15.51 2.46
N VAL A 2 24.85 -15.65 1.26
CA VAL A 2 23.44 -15.30 1.04
C VAL A 2 22.51 -16.01 2.04
N MET A 3 22.70 -17.32 2.26
CA MET A 3 21.91 -18.07 3.24
C MET A 3 22.07 -17.51 4.66
N TYR A 4 23.25 -17.08 5.04
CA TYR A 4 23.51 -16.52 6.36
C TYR A 4 22.82 -15.16 6.53
N ALA A 5 22.98 -14.25 5.57
CA ALA A 5 22.30 -12.96 5.60
C ALA A 5 20.76 -13.12 5.63
N THR A 6 20.23 -14.06 4.84
CA THR A 6 18.79 -14.35 4.81
C THR A 6 18.31 -14.92 6.14
N SER A 7 19.08 -15.84 6.77
CA SER A 7 18.71 -16.41 8.07
C SER A 7 18.70 -15.37 9.18
N GLN A 8 19.63 -14.44 9.18
CA GLN A 8 19.65 -13.30 10.09
C GLN A 8 18.38 -12.44 9.95
N ALA A 9 17.96 -12.18 8.71
CA ALA A 9 16.72 -11.43 8.46
C ALA A 9 15.47 -12.13 9.01
N PHE A 10 15.42 -13.46 8.98
CA PHE A 10 14.34 -14.23 9.60
C PHE A 10 14.37 -14.17 11.13
N ILE A 11 15.55 -14.11 11.75
CA ILE A 11 15.68 -13.98 13.21
C ILE A 11 15.18 -12.63 13.69
N ASP A 12 15.46 -11.55 12.97
CA ASP A 12 14.93 -10.24 13.29
C ASP A 12 13.40 -10.17 13.21
N GLY A 13 12.80 -11.17 12.60
CA GLY A 13 11.35 -11.33 12.48
C GLY A 13 10.70 -10.37 11.52
N SER A 14 9.40 -10.53 11.39
CA SER A 14 8.58 -9.66 10.55
C SER A 14 8.01 -8.52 11.37
N GLY A 15 8.18 -7.31 10.88
CA GLY A 15 7.50 -6.15 11.46
C GLY A 15 5.98 -6.30 11.41
N LEU A 16 5.31 -5.77 12.41
CA LEU A 16 3.85 -5.69 12.43
C LEU A 16 3.36 -4.78 11.30
N ARG A 17 2.27 -5.15 10.64
CA ARG A 17 1.70 -4.42 9.50
C ARG A 17 0.58 -3.45 9.87
N CYS A 18 0.27 -3.27 11.14
CA CYS A 18 -0.81 -2.39 11.58
C CYS A 18 -0.72 -0.96 11.01
N PHE A 19 0.49 -0.46 10.79
CA PHE A 19 0.71 0.87 10.21
C PHE A 19 0.26 1.03 8.75
N ARG A 20 -0.16 -0.04 8.08
CA ARG A 20 -0.65 -0.03 6.69
C ARG A 20 -2.16 -0.02 6.58
N HIS A 21 -2.88 -0.19 7.67
CA HIS A 21 -4.33 -0.38 7.67
C HIS A 21 -5.00 0.60 8.63
N TYR A 22 -6.23 0.97 8.29
CA TYR A 22 -7.08 1.72 9.20
C TYR A 22 -7.23 0.96 10.54
N PRO A 23 -7.22 1.63 11.69
CA PRO A 23 -7.11 3.09 11.91
C PRO A 23 -5.66 3.61 12.02
N CYS A 24 -4.66 2.79 11.79
CA CYS A 24 -3.25 3.06 12.10
C CYS A 24 -2.41 3.52 10.90
N ALA A 25 -3.01 3.88 9.77
CA ALA A 25 -2.25 4.36 8.61
C ALA A 25 -1.55 5.68 8.92
N GLY A 26 -0.24 5.73 8.69
CA GLY A 26 0.59 6.89 9.02
C GLY A 26 1.87 6.98 8.18
N THR A 27 2.74 7.92 8.53
CA THR A 27 3.97 8.25 7.79
C THR A 27 4.95 7.09 7.64
N ARG A 28 4.98 6.14 8.59
CA ARG A 28 5.82 4.92 8.51
C ARG A 28 5.63 4.16 7.21
N LYS A 29 4.46 4.21 6.62
CA LYS A 29 4.15 3.57 5.36
C LYS A 29 5.06 4.04 4.22
N GLY A 30 5.42 5.32 4.20
CA GLY A 30 6.31 5.91 3.20
C GLY A 30 7.78 5.50 3.33
N TRP A 31 8.23 5.14 4.54
CA TRP A 31 9.65 4.83 4.79
C TRP A 31 9.94 3.39 5.24
N ALA A 32 8.91 2.58 5.49
CA ALA A 32 9.08 1.20 5.97
C ALA A 32 9.88 0.32 4.99
N ALA A 33 9.74 0.51 3.69
CA ALA A 33 10.52 -0.24 2.70
C ALA A 33 12.01 0.13 2.76
N GLY A 34 12.32 1.42 2.92
CA GLY A 34 13.70 1.89 3.10
C GLY A 34 14.33 1.36 4.40
N ASP A 35 13.59 1.34 5.50
CA ASP A 35 14.03 0.74 6.76
C ASP A 35 14.39 -0.75 6.59
N ASN A 36 13.51 -1.52 5.93
CA ASN A 36 13.77 -2.93 5.66
C ASN A 36 14.97 -3.15 4.73
N ALA A 37 15.10 -2.31 3.70
CA ALA A 37 16.25 -2.38 2.79
C ALA A 37 17.57 -2.07 3.52
N ALA A 38 17.61 -1.03 4.35
CA ALA A 38 18.77 -0.68 5.16
C ALA A 38 19.19 -1.83 6.10
N ARG A 39 18.22 -2.48 6.76
CA ARG A 39 18.49 -3.66 7.59
C ARG A 39 19.06 -4.80 6.76
N GLY A 40 18.49 -5.09 5.59
CA GLY A 40 19.00 -6.13 4.69
C GLY A 40 20.45 -5.89 4.27
N VAL A 41 20.79 -4.66 3.90
CA VAL A 41 22.18 -4.27 3.57
C VAL A 41 23.09 -4.43 4.79
N THR A 42 22.66 -3.99 5.96
CA THR A 42 23.45 -4.14 7.21
C THR A 42 23.76 -5.60 7.50
N LEU A 43 22.77 -6.48 7.43
CA LEU A 43 22.96 -7.92 7.68
C LEU A 43 23.88 -8.56 6.63
N ALA A 44 23.75 -8.16 5.38
CA ALA A 44 24.67 -8.62 4.32
C ALA A 44 26.11 -8.18 4.59
N LEU A 45 26.34 -6.94 4.98
CA LEU A 45 27.67 -6.43 5.31
C LEU A 45 28.27 -7.11 6.56
N MET A 46 27.45 -7.41 7.56
CA MET A 46 27.90 -8.18 8.74
C MET A 46 28.33 -9.59 8.32
N THR A 47 27.55 -10.27 7.50
CA THR A 47 27.88 -11.60 6.98
C THR A 47 29.16 -11.58 6.14
N MET A 48 29.37 -10.57 5.31
CA MET A 48 30.60 -10.39 4.56
C MET A 48 31.83 -10.19 5.46
N ARG A 49 31.65 -9.72 6.68
CA ARG A 49 32.70 -9.56 7.69
C ARG A 49 32.92 -10.78 8.59
N GLY A 50 32.21 -11.87 8.30
CA GLY A 50 32.38 -13.13 8.99
C GLY A 50 31.32 -13.51 10.01
N GLU A 51 30.28 -12.67 10.18
CA GLU A 51 29.13 -13.07 10.99
C GLU A 51 28.46 -14.30 10.38
N ILE A 52 28.19 -15.29 11.22
CA ILE A 52 27.52 -16.52 10.81
C ILE A 52 26.01 -16.37 10.85
N GLY A 53 25.33 -17.11 9.98
CA GLY A 53 23.89 -17.26 10.03
C GLY A 53 23.46 -18.50 10.81
N TYR A 54 22.17 -18.66 10.94
CA TYR A 54 21.53 -19.72 11.72
C TYR A 54 20.66 -20.58 10.80
N LEU A 55 21.17 -21.73 10.37
CA LEU A 55 20.49 -22.59 9.39
C LEU A 55 19.11 -23.07 9.85
N GLY A 56 18.88 -23.10 11.14
CA GLY A 56 17.58 -23.44 11.74
C GLY A 56 16.58 -22.26 11.83
N ALA A 57 16.91 -21.07 11.36
CA ALA A 57 16.07 -19.88 11.53
C ALA A 57 14.62 -20.07 11.02
N LEU A 58 14.42 -20.89 9.97
CA LEU A 58 13.08 -21.22 9.47
C LEU A 58 12.43 -22.36 10.21
N SER A 59 13.14 -23.45 10.45
CA SER A 59 12.58 -24.78 10.78
C SER A 59 12.93 -25.30 12.17
N ALA A 60 13.69 -24.56 12.99
CA ALA A 60 14.01 -25.00 14.35
C ALA A 60 12.70 -25.21 15.15
N PRO A 61 12.53 -26.39 15.79
CA PRO A 61 11.34 -26.65 16.61
C PRO A 61 11.17 -25.57 17.69
N VAL A 62 9.94 -25.11 17.89
CA VAL A 62 9.51 -24.10 18.88
C VAL A 62 10.00 -22.68 18.56
N TRP A 63 11.23 -22.49 18.09
CA TRP A 63 11.89 -21.20 17.96
C TRP A 63 12.08 -20.72 16.52
N GLY A 64 11.88 -21.60 15.55
CA GLY A 64 11.98 -21.25 14.14
C GLY A 64 10.78 -20.43 13.66
N PHE A 65 10.99 -19.71 12.58
CA PHE A 65 9.98 -18.82 11.98
C PHE A 65 8.66 -19.56 11.68
N ASN A 66 8.74 -20.80 11.20
CA ASN A 66 7.55 -21.60 10.89
C ASN A 66 6.70 -21.87 12.14
N ASP A 67 7.34 -22.22 13.28
CA ASP A 67 6.61 -22.50 14.51
C ASP A 67 6.03 -21.21 15.12
N VAL A 68 6.80 -20.13 15.13
CA VAL A 68 6.41 -18.87 15.77
C VAL A 68 5.36 -18.11 14.97
N PHE A 69 5.54 -17.96 13.65
CA PHE A 69 4.73 -17.07 12.83
C PHE A 69 3.79 -17.81 11.88
N TYR A 70 4.11 -19.04 11.47
CA TYR A 70 3.38 -19.79 10.45
C TYR A 70 2.56 -20.97 11.01
N ARG A 71 2.29 -21.00 12.30
CA ARG A 71 1.49 -22.04 12.95
C ARG A 71 2.01 -23.45 12.64
N ARG A 72 3.33 -23.62 12.63
CA ARG A 72 4.05 -24.86 12.31
C ARG A 72 3.85 -25.36 10.88
N GLN A 73 3.55 -24.45 9.96
CA GLN A 73 3.47 -24.79 8.54
C GLN A 73 4.77 -24.42 7.85
N ASP A 74 5.23 -25.28 6.96
CA ASP A 74 6.41 -25.01 6.14
C ASP A 74 6.11 -23.95 5.08
N ILE A 75 7.11 -23.12 4.77
CA ILE A 75 7.06 -22.22 3.64
C ILE A 75 7.30 -23.04 2.37
N VAL A 76 6.26 -23.18 1.55
CA VAL A 76 6.35 -23.88 0.27
C VAL A 76 6.42 -22.85 -0.85
N LEU A 77 7.52 -22.88 -1.60
CA LEU A 77 7.65 -22.11 -2.83
C LEU A 77 6.92 -22.84 -3.95
N LYS A 78 5.86 -22.23 -4.48
CA LYS A 78 5.01 -22.83 -5.53
C LYS A 78 5.62 -22.75 -6.93
N ARG A 79 6.71 -22.08 -7.10
CA ARG A 79 7.45 -21.89 -8.36
C ARG A 79 8.93 -21.69 -8.09
N ASP A 80 9.74 -21.90 -9.09
CA ASP A 80 11.16 -21.59 -9.04
C ASP A 80 11.42 -20.08 -9.02
N PHE A 81 12.61 -19.68 -8.63
CA PHE A 81 13.07 -18.30 -8.76
C PHE A 81 13.32 -17.98 -10.23
N GLY A 82 12.82 -16.86 -10.68
CA GLY A 82 12.94 -16.39 -12.05
C GLY A 82 12.59 -14.90 -12.14
N GLU A 83 12.24 -14.43 -13.31
CA GLU A 83 11.94 -13.02 -13.60
C GLU A 83 10.53 -12.59 -13.19
N PHE A 84 9.86 -13.37 -12.32
CA PHE A 84 8.45 -13.15 -11.95
C PHE A 84 8.15 -11.70 -11.55
N VAL A 85 9.03 -11.07 -10.78
CA VAL A 85 8.80 -9.69 -10.31
C VAL A 85 8.78 -8.73 -11.49
N MET A 86 9.76 -8.83 -12.39
CA MET A 86 9.88 -7.94 -13.54
C MET A 86 8.74 -8.13 -14.55
N GLU A 87 8.33 -9.38 -14.77
CA GLU A 87 7.20 -9.68 -15.65
C GLU A 87 5.87 -9.16 -15.12
N ASN A 88 5.68 -9.23 -13.80
CA ASN A 88 4.39 -8.97 -13.15
C ASN A 88 4.34 -7.64 -12.40
N VAL A 89 5.42 -6.85 -12.40
CA VAL A 89 5.39 -5.52 -11.80
C VAL A 89 4.32 -4.66 -12.47
N VAL A 90 3.51 -3.99 -11.65
CA VAL A 90 2.51 -3.05 -12.12
C VAL A 90 3.08 -1.64 -12.00
N PHE A 91 3.21 -0.96 -13.12
CA PHE A 91 3.53 0.47 -13.10
C PHE A 91 2.30 1.25 -12.61
N LYS A 92 2.52 2.34 -11.90
CA LYS A 92 1.47 3.30 -11.53
C LYS A 92 1.73 4.64 -12.22
N PRO A 93 1.57 4.75 -13.52
CA PRO A 93 1.86 5.97 -14.26
C PRO A 93 0.75 7.00 -14.13
N SER A 94 -0.50 6.57 -13.89
CA SER A 94 -1.67 7.43 -14.04
C SER A 94 -1.99 8.23 -12.79
N PHE A 95 -2.16 7.57 -11.64
CA PHE A 95 -2.69 8.23 -10.45
C PHE A 95 -1.85 7.90 -9.20
N PRO A 96 -1.55 8.91 -8.35
CA PRO A 96 -0.82 8.70 -7.09
C PRO A 96 -1.77 8.14 -6.01
N SER A 97 -2.38 6.99 -6.24
CA SER A 97 -3.33 6.34 -5.34
C SER A 97 -2.96 4.89 -5.09
N GLU A 98 -3.53 4.28 -4.06
CA GLU A 98 -3.36 2.86 -3.75
C GLU A 98 -3.77 1.99 -4.94
N ILE A 99 -3.14 0.82 -5.12
CA ILE A 99 -3.27 0.01 -6.33
C ILE A 99 -4.71 -0.45 -6.61
N HIS A 100 -5.47 -0.80 -5.59
CA HIS A 100 -6.86 -1.24 -5.76
C HIS A 100 -7.81 -0.10 -6.16
N ALA A 101 -7.41 1.16 -5.98
CA ALA A 101 -8.18 2.32 -6.41
C ALA A 101 -7.96 2.71 -7.88
N GLN A 102 -6.88 2.23 -8.53
CA GLN A 102 -6.49 2.69 -9.86
C GLN A 102 -7.60 2.53 -10.91
N THR A 103 -8.19 1.35 -11.00
CA THR A 103 -9.26 1.07 -11.96
C THR A 103 -10.59 1.71 -11.56
N ALA A 104 -10.82 1.93 -10.27
CA ALA A 104 -11.98 2.69 -9.80
C ALA A 104 -11.88 4.17 -10.19
N ILE A 105 -10.71 4.79 -10.05
CA ILE A 105 -10.46 6.17 -10.48
C ILE A 105 -10.68 6.29 -11.99
N GLU A 106 -10.15 5.35 -12.78
CA GLU A 106 -10.34 5.34 -14.24
C GLU A 106 -11.83 5.21 -14.62
N ALA A 107 -12.57 4.32 -13.95
CA ALA A 107 -14.00 4.17 -14.14
C ALA A 107 -14.77 5.45 -13.76
N ALA A 108 -14.40 6.09 -12.65
CA ALA A 108 -15.00 7.34 -12.21
C ALA A 108 -14.77 8.50 -13.18
N PHE A 109 -13.58 8.59 -13.80
CA PHE A 109 -13.30 9.58 -14.84
C PHE A 109 -14.21 9.43 -16.06
N ARG A 110 -14.52 8.20 -16.45
CA ARG A 110 -15.46 7.94 -17.55
C ARG A 110 -16.89 8.39 -17.21
N LEU A 111 -17.23 8.39 -15.94
CA LEU A 111 -18.55 8.82 -15.45
C LEU A 111 -18.61 10.31 -15.10
N HIS A 112 -17.48 10.96 -14.83
CA HIS A 112 -17.39 12.36 -14.45
C HIS A 112 -18.24 13.31 -15.34
N PRO A 113 -18.18 13.25 -16.70
CA PRO A 113 -18.97 14.14 -17.54
C PRO A 113 -20.49 14.02 -17.33
N GLN A 114 -20.98 12.86 -16.87
CA GLN A 114 -22.39 12.63 -16.60
C GLN A 114 -22.79 13.06 -15.19
N VAL A 115 -21.82 13.25 -14.29
CA VAL A 115 -22.04 13.48 -12.85
C VAL A 115 -21.74 14.93 -12.47
N VAL A 116 -20.74 15.56 -13.07
CA VAL A 116 -20.21 16.87 -12.63
C VAL A 116 -21.29 17.98 -12.62
N HIS A 117 -22.25 17.93 -13.52
CA HIS A 117 -23.34 18.91 -13.59
C HIS A 117 -24.59 18.49 -12.78
N ARG A 118 -24.55 17.33 -12.12
CA ARG A 118 -25.65 16.73 -11.37
C ARG A 118 -25.22 16.24 -9.98
N VAL A 119 -24.15 16.79 -9.42
CA VAL A 119 -23.55 16.34 -8.14
C VAL A 119 -24.58 16.33 -7.01
N ASP A 120 -25.42 17.38 -6.93
CA ASP A 120 -26.44 17.50 -5.90
C ASP A 120 -27.60 16.49 -6.08
N GLU A 121 -27.78 15.99 -7.30
CA GLU A 121 -28.79 14.98 -7.62
C GLU A 121 -28.30 13.53 -7.33
N VAL A 122 -27.01 13.32 -7.06
CA VAL A 122 -26.50 11.99 -6.75
C VAL A 122 -27.14 11.47 -5.47
N HIS A 123 -27.80 10.33 -5.59
CA HIS A 123 -28.39 9.60 -4.47
C HIS A 123 -27.39 8.63 -3.85
N SER A 124 -26.78 7.78 -4.67
CA SER A 124 -25.75 6.83 -4.25
C SER A 124 -24.82 6.45 -5.41
N VAL A 125 -23.64 5.96 -5.05
CA VAL A 125 -22.64 5.43 -5.99
C VAL A 125 -22.32 4.01 -5.57
N ALA A 126 -22.66 3.04 -6.41
CA ALA A 126 -22.36 1.64 -6.18
C ALA A 126 -20.96 1.31 -6.75
N VAL A 127 -20.07 0.83 -5.93
CA VAL A 127 -18.72 0.39 -6.30
C VAL A 127 -18.56 -1.08 -5.98
N HIS A 128 -18.28 -1.90 -6.99
CA HIS A 128 -17.92 -3.30 -6.79
C HIS A 128 -16.41 -3.47 -7.01
N THR A 129 -15.78 -4.18 -6.09
CA THR A 129 -14.32 -4.31 -6.04
C THR A 129 -13.89 -5.71 -5.53
N THR A 130 -12.60 -5.91 -5.34
CA THR A 130 -12.03 -7.15 -4.78
C THR A 130 -12.14 -7.18 -3.25
N ARG A 131 -12.13 -8.37 -2.64
CA ARG A 131 -12.03 -8.55 -1.18
C ARG A 131 -10.80 -7.85 -0.59
N SER A 132 -9.69 -7.85 -1.33
CA SER A 132 -8.46 -7.18 -0.90
C SER A 132 -8.66 -5.67 -0.77
N ALA A 133 -9.34 -5.05 -1.72
CA ALA A 133 -9.68 -3.63 -1.67
C ALA A 133 -10.60 -3.31 -0.48
N VAL A 134 -11.66 -4.10 -0.28
CA VAL A 134 -12.55 -3.93 0.88
C VAL A 134 -11.77 -3.98 2.20
N ARG A 135 -10.83 -4.89 2.34
CA ARG A 135 -10.01 -5.01 3.57
C ARG A 135 -9.01 -3.87 3.77
N CYS A 136 -8.51 -3.29 2.68
CA CYS A 136 -7.39 -2.35 2.74
C CYS A 136 -7.81 -0.89 2.64
N ILE A 137 -8.81 -0.58 1.82
CA ILE A 137 -9.13 0.80 1.43
C ILE A 137 -10.62 1.17 1.52
N ASP A 138 -11.48 0.28 1.97
CA ASP A 138 -12.86 0.64 2.34
C ASP A 138 -12.83 1.31 3.71
N LYS A 139 -12.95 2.65 3.71
CA LYS A 139 -12.85 3.47 4.91
C LYS A 139 -14.01 4.44 5.03
N THR A 140 -14.78 4.28 6.08
CA THR A 140 -15.80 5.25 6.51
C THR A 140 -15.26 6.09 7.68
N GLY A 141 -15.85 7.25 7.93
CA GLY A 141 -15.44 8.13 9.02
C GLY A 141 -14.33 9.13 8.66
N PRO A 142 -13.72 9.79 9.65
CA PRO A 142 -12.70 10.81 9.45
C PRO A 142 -11.43 10.25 8.80
N LEU A 143 -10.78 11.06 7.97
CA LEU A 143 -9.49 10.77 7.37
C LEU A 143 -8.44 11.74 7.91
N ASN A 144 -7.37 11.20 8.50
CA ASN A 144 -6.34 11.95 9.21
C ASN A 144 -5.13 12.24 8.29
N GLY A 145 -5.34 13.08 7.27
CA GLY A 145 -4.27 13.53 6.40
C GLY A 145 -4.09 12.72 5.10
N PRO A 146 -3.09 13.11 4.27
CA PRO A 146 -2.89 12.56 2.93
C PRO A 146 -2.69 11.04 2.89
N ALA A 147 -1.99 10.46 3.88
CA ALA A 147 -1.72 9.01 3.94
C ALA A 147 -2.99 8.17 4.17
N ASP A 148 -4.01 8.74 4.83
CA ASP A 148 -5.31 8.08 4.98
C ASP A 148 -6.17 8.24 3.73
N ARG A 149 -6.09 9.41 3.09
CA ARG A 149 -6.89 9.76 1.91
C ARG A 149 -6.48 8.93 0.70
N ASP A 150 -5.19 8.72 0.46
CA ASP A 150 -4.70 7.90 -0.65
C ASP A 150 -5.03 6.40 -0.51
N HIS A 151 -5.43 5.99 0.71
CA HIS A 151 -5.86 4.64 1.07
C HIS A 151 -7.34 4.57 1.44
N CYS A 152 -8.17 5.45 0.87
CA CYS A 152 -9.62 5.44 1.00
C CYS A 152 -10.27 5.40 -0.39
N LEU A 153 -10.92 4.28 -0.71
CA LEU A 153 -11.55 4.10 -2.02
C LEU A 153 -12.68 5.10 -2.25
N GLN A 154 -13.46 5.38 -1.21
CA GLN A 154 -14.53 6.39 -1.27
C GLN A 154 -13.97 7.77 -1.57
N TYR A 155 -12.83 8.15 -0.96
CA TYR A 155 -12.19 9.42 -1.22
C TYR A 155 -11.72 9.52 -2.68
N ALA A 156 -11.01 8.49 -3.15
CA ALA A 156 -10.48 8.43 -4.50
C ALA A 156 -11.59 8.53 -5.56
N VAL A 157 -12.69 7.80 -5.37
CA VAL A 157 -13.85 7.83 -6.28
C VAL A 157 -14.58 9.17 -6.20
N ALA A 158 -14.74 9.74 -5.00
CA ALA A 158 -15.38 11.04 -4.83
C ALA A 158 -14.63 12.15 -5.57
N VAL A 159 -13.31 12.24 -5.36
CA VAL A 159 -12.45 13.21 -6.06
C VAL A 159 -12.52 13.00 -7.58
N ALA A 160 -12.41 11.76 -8.03
CA ALA A 160 -12.46 11.43 -9.46
C ALA A 160 -13.79 11.84 -10.13
N LEU A 161 -14.91 11.62 -9.44
CA LEU A 161 -16.25 12.03 -9.93
C LEU A 161 -16.44 13.54 -9.92
N LEU A 162 -15.88 14.25 -8.93
CA LEU A 162 -16.06 15.70 -8.79
C LEU A 162 -15.13 16.49 -9.71
N TYR A 163 -13.86 16.10 -9.80
CA TYR A 163 -12.86 16.91 -10.47
C TYR A 163 -12.42 16.36 -11.83
N GLY A 164 -12.73 15.11 -12.18
CA GLY A 164 -12.30 14.47 -13.42
C GLY A 164 -10.77 14.32 -13.52
N ASN A 165 -10.07 14.47 -12.41
CA ASN A 165 -8.60 14.38 -12.30
C ASN A 165 -8.21 13.82 -10.93
N MET A 166 -6.96 13.28 -10.84
CA MET A 166 -6.36 12.81 -9.60
C MET A 166 -4.86 13.02 -9.62
N THR A 167 -4.39 13.98 -8.84
CA THR A 167 -2.97 14.29 -8.61
C THR A 167 -2.66 14.23 -7.10
N SER A 168 -1.39 14.38 -6.73
CA SER A 168 -0.98 14.48 -5.32
C SER A 168 -1.67 15.62 -4.57
N ASP A 169 -1.93 16.73 -5.25
CA ASP A 169 -2.55 17.92 -4.65
C ASP A 169 -3.98 17.66 -4.17
N HIS A 170 -4.65 16.67 -4.77
CA HIS A 170 -5.99 16.26 -4.37
C HIS A 170 -6.03 15.57 -2.99
N TYR A 171 -4.87 15.25 -2.41
CA TYR A 171 -4.78 14.73 -1.05
C TYR A 171 -4.49 15.78 0.00
N GLU A 172 -4.20 17.02 -0.42
CA GLU A 172 -3.93 18.13 0.50
C GLU A 172 -5.21 18.62 1.18
N ASP A 173 -5.04 19.28 2.33
CA ASP A 173 -6.17 19.79 3.13
C ASP A 173 -7.03 20.80 2.37
N SER A 174 -6.46 21.54 1.44
CA SER A 174 -7.17 22.50 0.59
C SER A 174 -8.29 21.85 -0.25
N VAL A 175 -8.09 20.63 -0.73
CA VAL A 175 -9.11 19.86 -1.46
C VAL A 175 -9.96 19.03 -0.49
N ALA A 176 -9.33 18.42 0.51
CA ALA A 176 -10.05 17.58 1.46
C ALA A 176 -11.06 18.34 2.32
N SER A 177 -10.89 19.66 2.48
CA SER A 177 -11.85 20.52 3.17
C SER A 177 -13.05 20.96 2.32
N ASP A 178 -13.06 20.63 1.02
CA ASP A 178 -14.24 20.85 0.19
C ASP A 178 -15.40 19.96 0.69
N PRO A 179 -16.51 20.53 1.18
CA PRO A 179 -17.62 19.77 1.74
C PRO A 179 -18.25 18.80 0.74
N ARG A 180 -18.14 19.08 -0.56
CA ARG A 180 -18.67 18.21 -1.62
C ARG A 180 -17.94 16.85 -1.64
N VAL A 181 -16.65 16.82 -1.28
CA VAL A 181 -15.88 15.58 -1.24
C VAL A 181 -16.43 14.66 -0.16
N ASP A 182 -16.63 15.15 1.06
CA ASP A 182 -17.18 14.35 2.15
C ASP A 182 -18.65 13.99 1.93
N GLU A 183 -19.41 14.86 1.30
CA GLU A 183 -20.81 14.57 0.92
C GLU A 183 -20.85 13.43 -0.11
N MET A 184 -20.02 13.49 -1.14
CA MET A 184 -19.93 12.43 -2.16
C MET A 184 -19.42 11.11 -1.54
N ARG A 185 -18.41 11.15 -0.68
CA ARG A 185 -17.89 9.97 0.03
C ARG A 185 -18.98 9.21 0.78
N ARG A 186 -19.86 9.91 1.48
CA ARG A 186 -20.96 9.29 2.24
C ARG A 186 -21.99 8.58 1.36
N LYS A 187 -22.06 8.94 0.09
CA LYS A 187 -22.96 8.32 -0.90
C LYS A 187 -22.35 7.09 -1.58
N ILE A 188 -21.04 6.83 -1.40
CA ILE A 188 -20.33 5.72 -2.04
C ILE A 188 -20.45 4.47 -1.20
N LEU A 189 -21.07 3.44 -1.81
CA LEU A 189 -21.30 2.12 -1.21
C LEU A 189 -20.38 1.10 -1.88
N ILE A 190 -19.52 0.47 -1.08
CA ILE A 190 -18.53 -0.50 -1.57
C ILE A 190 -19.01 -1.91 -1.25
N ALA A 191 -18.94 -2.78 -2.25
CA ALA A 191 -19.25 -4.20 -2.09
C ALA A 191 -18.20 -5.07 -2.80
N GLU A 192 -17.91 -6.23 -2.21
CA GLU A 192 -17.10 -7.25 -2.87
C GLU A 192 -17.86 -7.84 -4.07
N ASN A 193 -17.15 -7.99 -5.19
CA ASN A 193 -17.55 -8.90 -6.27
C ASN A 193 -16.69 -10.17 -6.14
N PRO A 194 -17.29 -11.35 -5.85
CA PRO A 194 -16.53 -12.59 -5.68
C PRO A 194 -15.70 -12.99 -6.90
N GLN A 195 -16.20 -12.69 -8.12
CA GLN A 195 -15.45 -12.98 -9.34
C GLN A 195 -14.18 -12.10 -9.44
N TYR A 196 -14.28 -10.80 -9.12
CA TYR A 196 -13.11 -9.92 -9.08
C TYR A 196 -12.07 -10.40 -8.07
N SER A 197 -12.54 -10.92 -6.93
CA SER A 197 -11.66 -11.49 -5.89
C SER A 197 -10.95 -12.75 -6.36
N ALA A 198 -11.63 -13.62 -7.10
CA ALA A 198 -11.05 -14.83 -7.69
C ALA A 198 -10.01 -14.45 -8.76
N ASP A 199 -10.35 -13.55 -9.66
CA ASP A 199 -9.47 -13.10 -10.76
C ASP A 199 -8.22 -12.35 -10.24
N TYR A 200 -8.33 -11.67 -9.11
CA TYR A 200 -7.21 -10.98 -8.47
C TYR A 200 -6.11 -11.94 -8.01
N VAL A 201 -6.48 -13.12 -7.51
CA VAL A 201 -5.52 -14.12 -7.02
C VAL A 201 -5.12 -15.13 -8.09
N ASP A 202 -5.82 -15.19 -9.21
CA ASP A 202 -5.50 -16.04 -10.35
C ASP A 202 -4.15 -15.63 -10.95
N PRO A 203 -3.15 -16.53 -11.01
CA PRO A 203 -1.81 -16.23 -11.56
C PRO A 203 -1.82 -15.71 -13.00
N ASP A 204 -2.77 -16.16 -13.80
CA ASP A 204 -2.85 -15.81 -15.22
C ASP A 204 -3.56 -14.48 -15.44
N ARG A 205 -4.53 -14.15 -14.58
CA ARG A 205 -5.29 -12.90 -14.68
C ARG A 205 -4.64 -11.77 -13.90
N ARG A 206 -4.48 -11.93 -12.60
CA ARG A 206 -3.96 -10.88 -11.71
C ARG A 206 -4.68 -9.54 -11.91
N SER A 207 -5.98 -9.60 -12.17
CA SER A 207 -6.79 -8.41 -12.40
C SER A 207 -6.95 -7.59 -11.11
N CYS A 208 -7.29 -6.31 -11.28
CA CYS A 208 -7.60 -5.42 -10.17
C CYS A 208 -8.90 -4.68 -10.47
N SER A 209 -9.94 -5.47 -10.76
CA SER A 209 -11.20 -4.98 -11.31
C SER A 209 -11.97 -4.11 -10.34
N ASN A 210 -12.50 -3.02 -10.87
CA ASN A 210 -13.53 -2.21 -10.22
C ASN A 210 -14.65 -1.88 -11.21
N SER A 211 -15.87 -1.78 -10.71
CA SER A 211 -16.98 -1.22 -11.48
C SER A 211 -17.74 -0.19 -10.67
N ILE A 212 -18.21 0.85 -11.34
CA ILE A 212 -18.94 1.98 -10.74
C ILE A 212 -20.24 2.21 -11.48
N GLN A 213 -21.29 2.49 -10.72
CA GLN A 213 -22.57 2.98 -11.23
C GLN A 213 -23.09 4.08 -10.32
N VAL A 214 -23.52 5.19 -10.88
CA VAL A 214 -24.09 6.32 -10.15
C VAL A 214 -25.61 6.31 -10.29
N HIS A 215 -26.31 6.39 -9.16
CA HIS A 215 -27.77 6.48 -9.08
C HIS A 215 -28.18 7.89 -8.66
N PHE A 216 -29.16 8.46 -9.35
CA PHE A 216 -29.67 9.80 -9.09
C PHE A 216 -31.00 9.79 -8.30
N LYS A 217 -31.34 10.92 -7.67
CA LYS A 217 -32.55 11.09 -6.88
C LYS A 217 -33.85 10.93 -7.71
N ASP A 218 -33.78 11.23 -9.00
CA ASP A 218 -34.88 11.04 -9.97
C ASP A 218 -35.07 9.57 -10.40
N ARG A 219 -34.36 8.62 -9.79
CA ARG A 219 -34.34 7.19 -10.09
C ARG A 219 -33.67 6.83 -11.41
N THR A 220 -33.05 7.77 -12.11
CA THR A 220 -32.16 7.45 -13.23
C THR A 220 -30.80 7.00 -12.74
N SER A 221 -30.02 6.35 -13.59
CA SER A 221 -28.66 5.93 -13.29
C SER A 221 -27.77 6.02 -14.52
N THR A 222 -26.49 6.12 -14.30
CA THR A 222 -25.49 5.92 -15.37
C THR A 222 -25.45 4.46 -15.79
N ASN A 223 -24.85 4.17 -16.95
CA ASN A 223 -24.42 2.82 -17.22
C ASN A 223 -23.36 2.41 -16.17
N LYS A 224 -23.33 1.12 -15.83
CA LYS A 224 -22.27 0.54 -15.05
C LYS A 224 -20.98 0.53 -15.89
N PHE A 225 -19.92 1.14 -15.37
CA PHE A 225 -18.63 1.17 -16.03
C PHE A 225 -17.62 0.31 -15.26
N GLU A 226 -16.96 -0.61 -15.96
CA GLU A 226 -16.02 -1.57 -15.40
C GLU A 226 -14.64 -1.39 -16.03
N VAL A 227 -13.59 -1.46 -15.21
CA VAL A 227 -12.20 -1.51 -15.65
C VAL A 227 -11.52 -2.69 -14.97
N GLU A 228 -11.02 -3.62 -15.76
CA GLU A 228 -10.42 -4.87 -15.25
C GLU A 228 -8.94 -4.70 -14.85
N TYR A 229 -8.14 -4.08 -15.70
CA TYR A 229 -6.71 -3.91 -15.50
C TYR A 229 -6.34 -2.43 -15.41
N PRO A 230 -5.52 -2.01 -14.43
CA PRO A 230 -5.03 -0.64 -14.39
C PRO A 230 -4.04 -0.39 -15.52
N VAL A 231 -3.93 0.87 -15.95
CA VAL A 231 -2.86 1.29 -16.86
C VAL A 231 -1.49 0.97 -16.24
N GLY A 232 -0.61 0.34 -17.00
CA GLY A 232 0.70 -0.14 -16.51
C GLY A 232 0.71 -1.59 -16.03
N HIS A 233 -0.45 -2.26 -15.96
CA HIS A 233 -0.51 -3.72 -15.82
C HIS A 233 0.12 -4.40 -17.05
N ARG A 234 0.66 -5.62 -16.90
CA ARG A 234 1.32 -6.36 -18.00
C ARG A 234 0.47 -6.42 -19.29
N ARG A 235 -0.84 -6.51 -19.18
CA ARG A 235 -1.79 -6.53 -20.31
C ARG A 235 -2.06 -5.14 -20.92
N ARG A 236 -1.71 -4.06 -20.22
CA ARG A 236 -1.86 -2.66 -20.65
C ARG A 236 -0.53 -1.90 -20.59
N ARG A 237 0.59 -2.62 -20.63
CA ARG A 237 1.93 -2.04 -20.42
C ARG A 237 2.30 -1.03 -21.52
N MET A 238 2.00 -1.36 -22.75
CA MET A 238 2.26 -0.46 -23.89
C MET A 238 1.49 0.84 -23.80
N GLU A 239 0.28 0.81 -23.28
CA GLU A 239 -0.53 2.00 -22.98
C GLU A 239 0.07 2.83 -21.85
N GLY A 240 0.74 2.18 -20.90
CA GLY A 240 1.35 2.81 -19.73
C GLY A 240 2.68 3.53 -20.00
N PHE A 241 3.46 3.12 -20.98
CA PHE A 241 4.80 3.69 -21.20
C PHE A 241 4.81 5.20 -21.44
N PRO A 242 4.01 5.78 -22.33
CA PRO A 242 4.02 7.24 -22.54
C PRO A 242 3.61 8.02 -21.28
N ALA A 243 2.68 7.48 -20.49
CA ALA A 243 2.26 8.09 -19.23
C ALA A 243 3.36 7.99 -18.17
N LEU A 244 4.12 6.88 -18.14
CA LEU A 244 5.25 6.68 -17.25
C LEU A 244 6.40 7.65 -17.54
N GLU A 245 6.75 7.83 -18.82
CA GLU A 245 7.77 8.79 -19.26
C GLU A 245 7.37 10.22 -18.87
N LYS A 246 6.14 10.61 -19.16
CA LYS A 246 5.60 11.93 -18.76
C LYS A 246 5.66 12.13 -17.25
N LYS A 247 5.31 11.10 -16.48
CA LYS A 247 5.40 11.15 -15.00
C LYS A 247 6.84 11.27 -14.54
N PHE A 248 7.77 10.53 -15.16
CA PHE A 248 9.18 10.55 -14.79
C PHE A 248 9.78 11.94 -14.98
N ILE A 249 9.64 12.53 -16.19
CA ILE A 249 10.18 13.88 -16.44
C ILE A 249 9.51 14.94 -15.56
N SER A 250 8.20 14.84 -15.32
CA SER A 250 7.50 15.72 -14.39
C SER A 250 8.04 15.61 -12.97
N SER A 251 8.35 14.38 -12.51
CA SER A 251 8.95 14.17 -11.21
C SER A 251 10.37 14.71 -11.11
N LEU A 252 11.17 14.59 -12.16
CA LEU A 252 12.51 15.19 -12.20
C LEU A 252 12.45 16.71 -12.03
N HIS A 253 11.51 17.39 -12.68
CA HIS A 253 11.33 18.83 -12.58
C HIS A 253 10.97 19.33 -11.17
N THR A 254 10.54 18.45 -10.26
CA THR A 254 10.31 18.84 -8.87
C THR A 254 11.60 19.06 -8.07
N LYS A 255 12.74 18.56 -8.59
CA LYS A 255 14.04 18.57 -7.87
C LYS A 255 15.18 19.14 -8.70
N PHE A 256 15.11 19.03 -10.01
CA PHE A 256 16.20 19.40 -10.92
C PHE A 256 15.76 20.52 -11.87
N PRO A 257 16.66 21.45 -12.23
CA PRO A 257 16.43 22.38 -13.30
C PRO A 257 16.14 21.64 -14.63
N PRO A 258 15.42 22.26 -15.57
CA PRO A 258 15.00 21.61 -16.83
C PRO A 258 16.15 20.95 -17.61
N GLU A 259 17.29 21.61 -17.70
CA GLU A 259 18.48 21.09 -18.38
C GLU A 259 19.00 19.80 -17.73
N ARG A 260 19.12 19.77 -16.38
CA ARG A 260 19.55 18.59 -15.64
C ARG A 260 18.51 17.46 -15.71
N ALA A 261 17.24 17.81 -15.63
CA ALA A 261 16.14 16.87 -15.77
C ALA A 261 16.16 16.18 -17.14
N GLY A 262 16.36 16.94 -18.21
CA GLY A 262 16.52 16.42 -19.58
C GLY A 262 17.73 15.48 -19.70
N PHE A 263 18.88 15.90 -19.15
CA PHE A 263 20.09 15.07 -19.12
C PHE A 263 19.91 13.73 -18.41
N ILE A 264 19.21 13.73 -17.25
CA ILE A 264 18.91 12.49 -16.52
C ILE A 264 17.95 11.63 -17.33
N PHE A 265 16.90 12.25 -17.89
CA PHE A 265 15.88 11.55 -18.67
C PHE A 265 16.51 10.80 -19.85
N GLU A 266 17.34 11.46 -20.64
CA GLU A 266 18.02 10.85 -21.79
C GLU A 266 18.85 9.64 -21.37
N ARG A 267 19.66 9.74 -20.30
CA ARG A 267 20.53 8.67 -19.84
C ARG A 267 19.80 7.46 -19.27
N VAL A 268 18.60 7.67 -18.73
CA VAL A 268 17.82 6.58 -18.13
C VAL A 268 16.91 5.93 -19.17
N THR A 269 16.51 6.65 -20.22
CA THR A 269 15.60 6.12 -21.24
C THR A 269 16.31 5.56 -22.48
N ASP A 270 17.56 5.93 -22.72
CA ASP A 270 18.39 5.30 -23.74
C ASP A 270 19.02 4.01 -23.19
N ALA A 271 18.62 2.87 -23.74
CA ALA A 271 19.06 1.56 -23.26
C ALA A 271 20.58 1.37 -23.37
N GLN A 272 21.22 1.88 -24.43
CA GLN A 272 22.68 1.72 -24.62
C GLN A 272 23.45 2.53 -23.58
N ILE A 273 23.00 3.74 -23.31
CA ILE A 273 23.61 4.60 -22.29
C ILE A 273 23.38 4.02 -20.92
N PHE A 274 22.14 3.59 -20.62
CA PHE A 274 21.76 3.04 -19.32
C PHE A 274 22.55 1.78 -18.97
N ASP A 275 22.67 0.85 -19.92
CA ASP A 275 23.40 -0.42 -19.71
C ASP A 275 24.92 -0.22 -19.51
N ALA A 276 25.45 0.90 -19.96
CA ALA A 276 26.85 1.26 -19.75
C ALA A 276 27.13 1.93 -18.39
N LEU A 277 26.10 2.37 -17.66
CA LEU A 277 26.28 3.02 -16.36
C LEU A 277 26.69 2.01 -15.30
N THR A 278 27.70 2.38 -14.50
CA THR A 278 27.93 1.68 -13.24
C THR A 278 26.85 2.09 -12.22
N PRO A 279 26.62 1.29 -11.14
CA PRO A 279 25.72 1.70 -10.06
C PRO A 279 26.09 3.07 -9.45
N MET A 280 27.39 3.40 -9.41
CA MET A 280 27.86 4.70 -8.91
C MET A 280 27.46 5.82 -9.86
N ASP A 281 27.70 5.65 -11.17
CA ASP A 281 27.31 6.65 -12.17
C ASP A 281 25.80 6.90 -12.16
N PHE A 282 25.00 5.83 -12.00
CA PHE A 282 23.56 5.95 -11.87
C PHE A 282 23.15 6.77 -10.64
N MET A 283 23.77 6.52 -9.49
CA MET A 283 23.50 7.30 -8.26
C MET A 283 23.92 8.77 -8.42
N GLU A 284 25.05 9.05 -9.09
CA GLU A 284 25.52 10.41 -9.36
C GLU A 284 24.58 11.21 -10.28
N LEU A 285 23.81 10.55 -11.16
CA LEU A 285 22.79 11.25 -11.95
C LEU A 285 21.81 12.01 -11.07
N PHE A 286 21.45 11.43 -9.91
CA PHE A 286 20.45 11.98 -8.99
C PHE A 286 21.06 12.74 -7.83
N ASN A 287 22.39 12.84 -7.78
CA ASN A 287 23.07 13.65 -6.79
C ASN A 287 22.80 15.13 -7.08
N ALA A 288 21.86 15.72 -6.33
CA ALA A 288 21.66 17.14 -6.35
C ALA A 288 22.87 17.77 -5.69
N THR A 289 23.61 18.65 -6.39
CA THR A 289 24.58 19.52 -5.76
C THR A 289 23.91 20.12 -4.52
N PRO A 290 24.53 20.06 -3.33
CA PRO A 290 23.88 20.51 -2.11
C PRO A 290 23.65 22.02 -2.20
N HIS A 291 22.46 22.42 -2.68
CA HIS A 291 21.88 23.60 -2.11
C HIS A 291 21.62 23.24 -0.64
N PRO A 292 22.08 24.04 0.32
CA PRO A 292 21.58 23.90 1.66
C PRO A 292 20.08 24.12 1.59
N VAL A 293 19.33 23.02 1.40
CA VAL A 293 17.92 23.02 1.72
C VAL A 293 17.92 23.19 3.24
N LEU A 294 17.82 24.44 3.66
CA LEU A 294 17.25 24.75 4.94
C LEU A 294 15.88 24.07 4.89
N LEU A 295 15.84 22.81 5.33
CA LEU A 295 14.58 22.18 5.65
C LEU A 295 13.89 23.19 6.56
N PRO A 296 12.72 23.72 6.19
CA PRO A 296 11.97 24.53 7.13
C PRO A 296 11.91 23.71 8.41
N PRO A 297 12.10 24.32 9.59
CA PRO A 297 12.00 23.58 10.84
C PRO A 297 10.72 22.78 10.74
N MET A 298 10.82 21.45 10.95
CA MET A 298 9.65 20.59 10.94
C MET A 298 8.70 21.21 11.94
N ARG A 299 7.75 21.99 11.46
CA ARG A 299 6.62 22.39 12.28
C ARG A 299 5.93 21.08 12.58
N ALA A 300 5.99 20.67 13.84
CA ALA A 300 5.06 19.67 14.32
C ALA A 300 3.69 20.10 13.80
N ALA A 301 3.08 19.28 12.95
CA ALA A 301 1.77 19.61 12.42
C ALA A 301 0.87 19.83 13.64
N PRO A 302 0.22 21.01 13.77
CA PRO A 302 -0.62 21.25 14.92
C PRO A 302 -1.69 20.15 14.97
N GLY A 303 -1.74 19.38 16.05
CA GLY A 303 -2.77 18.37 16.28
C GLY A 303 -2.48 16.94 15.85
N VAL A 304 -1.25 16.59 15.43
CA VAL A 304 -1.01 15.21 14.94
C VAL A 304 -0.83 14.21 16.07
N PHE A 305 -0.43 14.57 17.25
CA PHE A 305 -0.46 13.72 18.44
C PHE A 305 -0.57 14.63 19.67
N ASP A 306 -1.80 14.90 20.08
CA ASP A 306 -2.04 15.17 21.50
C ASP A 306 -1.86 13.81 22.20
N TYR A 307 -0.62 13.49 22.53
CA TYR A 307 -0.30 12.42 23.44
C TYR A 307 -0.65 12.94 24.82
N THR A 308 -1.94 13.01 25.13
CA THR A 308 -2.35 12.95 26.54
C THR A 308 -1.83 11.61 27.04
N PRO A 309 -0.86 11.59 27.95
CA PRO A 309 -0.45 10.33 28.56
C PRO A 309 -1.73 9.66 29.07
N ILE A 310 -1.99 8.46 28.60
CA ILE A 310 -3.05 7.65 29.19
C ILE A 310 -2.73 7.62 30.67
N ASP A 311 -3.58 8.23 31.49
CA ASP A 311 -3.41 8.23 32.93
C ASP A 311 -3.16 6.77 33.32
N SER A 312 -1.98 6.49 33.84
CA SER A 312 -1.58 5.15 34.26
C SER A 312 -2.53 4.57 35.31
N ARG A 313 -3.46 5.36 35.81
CA ARG A 313 -4.54 4.96 36.72
C ARG A 313 -5.80 4.47 35.98
N ALA A 314 -5.93 4.65 34.64
CA ALA A 314 -7.04 4.15 33.86
C ALA A 314 -6.77 2.78 33.21
N SER A 315 -5.65 2.13 33.50
CA SER A 315 -5.29 0.78 33.01
C SER A 315 -5.99 -0.31 33.85
N THR A 316 -7.31 -0.32 33.86
CA THR A 316 -8.12 -1.41 34.45
C THR A 316 -8.49 -2.51 33.45
N LEU A 317 -7.76 -2.61 32.33
CA LEU A 317 -7.96 -3.67 31.33
C LEU A 317 -6.75 -4.61 31.18
N VAL A 318 -5.84 -4.64 32.13
CA VAL A 318 -4.94 -5.79 32.29
C VAL A 318 -5.64 -6.72 33.31
N PRO A 319 -6.01 -7.96 32.94
CA PRO A 319 -6.44 -8.90 33.91
C PRO A 319 -5.31 -9.04 34.95
N ARG A 320 -5.54 -8.65 36.18
CA ARG A 320 -4.63 -9.03 37.28
C ARG A 320 -4.57 -10.54 37.27
N LEU A 321 -3.41 -11.08 36.99
CA LEU A 321 -3.10 -12.43 37.42
C LEU A 321 -3.22 -12.39 38.95
N THR A 322 -4.34 -12.82 39.46
CA THR A 322 -4.52 -13.05 40.89
C THR A 322 -3.56 -14.16 41.25
N ASP A 323 -2.70 -13.90 42.22
CA ASP A 323 -1.84 -14.89 42.83
C ASP A 323 -2.68 -16.09 43.20
N GLY A 324 -2.47 -17.20 42.46
CA GLY A 324 -3.17 -18.44 42.66
C GLY A 324 -2.68 -19.12 43.94
N THR A 325 -3.48 -19.08 44.97
CA THR A 325 -3.42 -20.12 45.97
C THR A 325 -3.83 -21.43 45.33
N ALA A 326 -2.88 -22.33 45.25
CA ALA A 326 -3.05 -23.67 44.75
C ALA A 326 -4.06 -24.43 45.62
N GLU A 327 -5.27 -24.63 45.14
CA GLU A 327 -6.08 -25.74 45.57
C GLU A 327 -5.87 -26.94 44.65
N THR A 328 -5.10 -27.87 45.13
CA THR A 328 -4.97 -29.22 44.60
C THR A 328 -6.35 -29.91 44.61
N ARG A 329 -6.97 -30.01 43.44
CA ARG A 329 -8.03 -31.00 43.21
C ARG A 329 -7.45 -32.25 42.59
N ALA A 330 -7.62 -33.35 43.33
CA ALA A 330 -7.25 -34.68 42.94
C ALA A 330 -7.82 -35.07 41.55
N VAL A 331 -6.97 -35.64 40.76
CA VAL A 331 -7.33 -36.32 39.52
C VAL A 331 -7.89 -37.68 39.91
N GLY A 332 -9.19 -37.86 39.70
CA GLY A 332 -9.81 -39.18 39.73
C GLY A 332 -9.60 -39.86 38.39
N ASP A 333 -9.04 -41.04 38.45
CA ASP A 333 -8.96 -42.02 37.37
C ASP A 333 -10.34 -42.32 36.80
N GLY A 334 -10.46 -42.36 35.51
CA GLY A 334 -11.64 -42.82 34.77
C GLY A 334 -11.30 -43.08 33.32
N ALA A 335 -10.80 -44.28 33.07
CA ALA A 335 -10.74 -44.87 31.74
C ALA A 335 -12.14 -44.96 31.12
N ASP A 336 -12.33 -44.64 29.86
CA ASP A 336 -12.85 -45.57 28.85
C ASP A 336 -12.94 -44.95 27.45
N ALA A 337 -12.44 -45.65 26.53
CA ALA A 337 -12.60 -46.06 25.16
C ALA A 337 -13.68 -45.42 24.27
N ARG A 338 -13.23 -45.21 23.00
CA ARG A 338 -13.93 -45.40 21.70
C ARG A 338 -14.95 -44.35 21.26
N ARG A 339 -14.59 -43.54 20.30
CA ARG A 339 -14.84 -43.65 18.83
C ARG A 339 -14.26 -42.44 18.10
#